data_d17da463c0643353879649e8d4810008
#
_entry.id   d17da463c0643353879649e8d4810008
#
_cell.length_a   1.000
_cell.length_b   1.000
_cell.length_c   1.000
_cell.angle_alpha   90.00
_cell.angle_beta   90.00
_cell.angle_gamma   90.00
#
_symmetry.space_group_name_H-M   'P 1'
#
loop_
_entity.id
_entity.type
_entity.pdbx_description
1 polymer ?
#
loop_
_entity_poly.entity_id
_entity_poly.type
_entity_poly.pdbx_seq_one_letter_code
_entity_poly.pdbx_strand_id
1 'polypeptide(L)'
;MTRHRLRPAACFMWFLLLAFFLPLLPACASKPATTEGKAEVQPVPVTVAPVKTTLLRRTVPVVGTLHGYEDMVVSPKVDGRVARVLKDIGDSVAPGEVLFELDPTDYVLAVAQARPAFQGELKKLQLDDLPDVDEGLETLIDKVPAVAQANANLELAEKELVRSEFENSKGVGAIQALDAARTKMLVAKTAVQLAKTDARVILAQARRLKAALEDAEERLRETQIRAPIPHDWAAWAAIVTPAGNPLRYAVAGRMVSKGEMIRQTPVTNAFRLVIDHILKLRVAIPEKYRPDVHVGQTVEVRVEAYPNAMFRGVVARVNPTVDSVNRTFMVEIQVPNCGHRLSVGGFAKAEILTCTDAAVLTVPPEAVKTFAGVTKVFVAEGNIARTIEVEVGTREKDWVEVRGSLKPDVKVITSGHSQLVEGSPVRIR
;
A
#
# COMPACT_ATOMS: atom_id res chain seq x y z
N MET A 1 9.01 8.01 50.86
CA MET A 1 9.08 7.15 52.07
C MET A 1 10.05 6.02 51.78
N THR A 2 11.11 6.03 52.59
CA THR A 2 12.06 5.00 53.05
C THR A 2 12.82 4.23 51.96
N ARG A 3 14.08 4.55 51.67
CA ARG A 3 15.37 4.41 52.38
C ARG A 3 15.67 2.95 52.76
N HIS A 4 16.75 2.37 52.15
CA HIS A 4 17.99 1.88 52.81
C HIS A 4 18.84 1.23 51.69
N ARG A 5 19.98 1.77 51.30
CA ARG A 5 21.35 1.84 51.85
C ARG A 5 21.76 0.54 52.56
N LEU A 6 22.85 -0.10 52.02
CA LEU A 6 24.11 -0.28 52.74
C LEU A 6 25.16 -1.06 51.91
N ARG A 7 26.27 -0.47 51.67
CA ARG A 7 27.65 -1.05 51.57
C ARG A 7 28.11 -1.29 52.98
N PRO A 8 29.35 -1.79 53.34
CA PRO A 8 30.61 -2.03 52.61
C PRO A 8 31.52 -3.19 53.13
N ALA A 9 32.76 -3.15 52.67
CA ALA A 9 34.04 -3.51 53.30
C ALA A 9 34.47 -5.00 53.24
N ALA A 10 35.62 -5.31 52.75
CA ALA A 10 37.02 -4.95 52.98
C ALA A 10 37.74 -5.95 53.88
N CYS A 11 38.98 -6.12 53.60
CA CYS A 11 40.15 -6.53 54.45
C CYS A 11 40.64 -7.95 54.29
N PHE A 12 41.86 -8.03 53.98
CA PHE A 12 43.19 -8.11 54.59
C PHE A 12 43.85 -9.46 54.28
N MET A 13 44.94 -9.59 53.50
CA MET A 13 46.37 -9.36 53.83
C MET A 13 46.91 -10.28 54.94
N TRP A 14 47.88 -11.14 54.63
CA TRP A 14 49.05 -11.51 55.41
C TRP A 14 49.91 -12.54 54.63
N PHE A 15 51.11 -12.24 54.17
CA PHE A 15 52.43 -12.13 54.78
C PHE A 15 52.98 -13.46 55.38
N LEU A 16 54.14 -13.83 54.89
CA LEU A 16 55.44 -14.24 55.50
C LEU A 16 55.99 -15.49 54.83
N LEU A 17 57.13 -15.31 54.11
CA LEU A 17 58.51 -15.60 54.47
C LEU A 17 58.76 -16.98 55.03
N LEU A 18 59.65 -17.78 54.37
CA LEU A 18 60.85 -18.32 54.96
C LEU A 18 61.83 -18.79 53.89
N ALA A 19 63.05 -18.45 54.15
CA ALA A 19 64.30 -18.57 53.39
C ALA A 19 65.07 -19.86 53.67
N PHE A 20 66.10 -20.06 52.87
CA PHE A 20 67.32 -20.81 53.15
C PHE A 20 67.29 -22.35 52.98
N PHE A 21 68.02 -22.84 51.97
CA PHE A 21 69.24 -23.65 52.15
C PHE A 21 69.91 -23.91 50.79
N LEU A 22 71.14 -23.46 50.69
CA LEU A 22 72.15 -23.87 49.70
C LEU A 22 73.06 -24.95 50.29
N PRO A 23 73.54 -25.93 49.56
CA PRO A 23 74.97 -26.03 49.51
C PRO A 23 75.58 -26.31 48.12
N LEU A 24 76.80 -25.89 48.05
CA LEU A 24 77.83 -25.86 46.99
C LEU A 24 78.30 -27.22 46.51
N LEU A 25 78.55 -27.22 45.15
CA LEU A 25 79.70 -27.72 44.34
C LEU A 25 79.99 -29.25 44.24
N PRO A 26 80.72 -29.73 43.21
CA PRO A 26 81.64 -29.08 42.24
C PRO A 26 81.43 -29.40 40.75
N ALA A 27 82.16 -28.64 39.97
CA ALA A 27 82.37 -28.69 38.52
C ALA A 27 83.02 -29.97 37.98
N CYS A 28 82.54 -30.37 36.79
CA CYS A 28 83.38 -31.04 35.80
C CYS A 28 83.05 -30.52 34.40
N ALA A 29 84.03 -29.91 33.81
CA ALA A 29 84.02 -29.40 32.47
C ALA A 29 84.17 -30.55 31.45
N SER A 30 83.27 -30.65 30.52
CA SER A 30 83.54 -31.27 29.22
C SER A 30 82.70 -30.50 28.16
N LYS A 31 83.39 -29.88 27.27
CA LYS A 31 82.89 -29.33 26.04
C LYS A 31 82.35 -30.43 25.15
N PRO A 32 81.16 -30.32 24.61
CA PRO A 32 80.88 -30.96 23.33
C PRO A 32 80.73 -29.91 22.23
N ALA A 33 81.28 -30.28 21.12
CA ALA A 33 81.23 -29.61 19.85
C ALA A 33 79.76 -29.37 19.43
N THR A 34 79.41 -28.15 19.17
CA THR A 34 78.19 -27.78 18.51
C THR A 34 78.31 -28.08 17.03
N THR A 35 77.68 -29.16 16.64
CA THR A 35 77.29 -29.32 15.23
C THR A 35 75.83 -28.87 15.15
N GLU A 36 75.64 -27.68 14.71
CA GLU A 36 74.29 -27.22 14.23
C GLU A 36 73.99 -28.04 12.96
N GLY A 37 73.39 -29.20 13.18
CA GLY A 37 72.68 -29.90 12.13
C GLY A 37 71.44 -29.11 11.79
N LYS A 38 71.50 -28.32 10.72
CA LYS A 38 70.40 -27.77 10.03
C LYS A 38 69.43 -28.93 9.67
N ALA A 39 68.37 -29.13 10.49
CA ALA A 39 67.38 -30.13 10.19
C ALA A 39 66.84 -29.81 8.80
N GLU A 40 67.14 -30.64 7.84
CA GLU A 40 66.60 -30.58 6.48
C GLU A 40 65.09 -30.87 6.59
N VAL A 41 64.30 -29.78 6.68
CA VAL A 41 62.84 -29.85 6.78
C VAL A 41 62.35 -30.47 5.46
N GLN A 42 62.00 -31.75 5.47
CA GLN A 42 61.45 -32.40 4.29
C GLN A 42 60.19 -31.67 3.80
N PRO A 43 60.08 -31.33 2.52
CA PRO A 43 58.95 -30.63 1.97
C PRO A 43 57.67 -31.47 2.10
N VAL A 44 56.64 -30.89 2.73
CA VAL A 44 55.35 -31.54 2.94
C VAL A 44 54.62 -31.67 1.58
N PRO A 45 54.18 -32.86 1.19
CA PRO A 45 53.43 -33.03 -0.04
C PRO A 45 52.02 -32.45 0.12
N VAL A 46 51.64 -31.49 -0.75
CA VAL A 46 50.37 -30.78 -0.71
C VAL A 46 49.65 -30.83 -2.05
N THR A 47 48.34 -30.84 -2.01
CA THR A 47 47.48 -30.60 -3.18
C THR A 47 47.04 -29.14 -3.17
N VAL A 48 46.98 -28.53 -4.33
CA VAL A 48 46.59 -27.12 -4.46
C VAL A 48 45.42 -26.96 -5.42
N ALA A 49 44.58 -25.93 -5.19
CA ALA A 49 43.57 -25.50 -6.11
C ALA A 49 43.67 -23.97 -6.35
N PRO A 50 43.35 -23.47 -7.52
CA PRO A 50 43.33 -22.02 -7.76
C PRO A 50 42.19 -21.36 -7.05
N VAL A 51 42.41 -20.13 -6.54
CA VAL A 51 41.34 -19.23 -6.12
C VAL A 51 40.57 -18.78 -7.35
N LYS A 52 39.26 -19.04 -7.38
CA LYS A 52 38.41 -18.68 -8.51
C LYS A 52 37.61 -17.44 -8.19
N THR A 53 37.36 -16.64 -9.20
CA THR A 53 36.37 -15.56 -9.11
C THR A 53 35.03 -16.12 -9.60
N THR A 54 34.03 -16.12 -8.73
CA THR A 54 32.67 -16.60 -9.03
C THR A 54 31.70 -15.45 -8.90
N LEU A 55 30.77 -15.34 -9.84
CA LEU A 55 29.66 -14.38 -9.73
C LEU A 55 28.62 -14.93 -8.77
N LEU A 56 28.42 -14.25 -7.66
CA LEU A 56 27.48 -14.66 -6.62
C LEU A 56 26.24 -13.78 -6.67
N ARG A 57 25.08 -14.42 -6.79
CA ARG A 57 23.78 -13.78 -6.62
C ARG A 57 23.43 -13.79 -5.14
N ARG A 58 23.29 -12.61 -4.55
CA ARG A 58 22.84 -12.51 -3.16
C ARG A 58 21.35 -12.36 -3.12
N THR A 59 20.69 -13.23 -2.38
CA THR A 59 19.24 -13.21 -2.19
C THR A 59 18.89 -13.14 -0.72
N VAL A 60 17.76 -12.50 -0.42
CA VAL A 60 17.12 -12.55 0.89
C VAL A 60 15.91 -13.48 0.77
N PRO A 61 15.95 -14.68 1.39
CA PRO A 61 14.82 -15.59 1.40
C PRO A 61 13.72 -15.04 2.31
N VAL A 62 12.50 -15.01 1.81
CA VAL A 62 11.32 -14.51 2.52
C VAL A 62 10.13 -15.40 2.25
N VAL A 63 9.16 -15.37 3.15
CA VAL A 63 7.90 -16.07 3.02
C VAL A 63 6.76 -15.12 3.31
N GLY A 64 5.63 -15.31 2.63
CA GLY A 64 4.48 -14.44 2.83
C GLY A 64 3.22 -14.97 2.19
N THR A 65 2.18 -14.15 2.23
CA THR A 65 0.86 -14.45 1.70
C THR A 65 0.55 -13.57 0.50
N LEU A 66 -0.02 -14.17 -0.51
CA LEU A 66 -0.51 -13.49 -1.71
C LEU A 66 -1.87 -12.84 -1.43
N HIS A 67 -1.97 -11.55 -1.63
CA HIS A 67 -3.21 -10.78 -1.54
C HIS A 67 -3.61 -10.29 -2.93
N GLY A 68 -4.90 -10.09 -3.16
CA GLY A 68 -5.36 -9.38 -4.35
C GLY A 68 -4.77 -7.99 -4.45
N TYR A 69 -4.64 -7.46 -5.65
CA TYR A 69 -4.18 -6.07 -5.84
C TYR A 69 -5.10 -5.11 -5.09
N GLU A 70 -6.41 -5.34 -5.19
CA GLU A 70 -7.42 -4.79 -4.31
C GLU A 70 -8.33 -5.94 -3.83
N ASP A 71 -8.83 -5.79 -2.62
CA ASP A 71 -9.73 -6.74 -1.96
C ASP A 71 -10.78 -5.89 -1.24
N MET A 72 -12.01 -5.97 -1.72
CA MET A 72 -13.08 -5.11 -1.25
C MET A 72 -14.35 -5.90 -0.97
N VAL A 73 -15.10 -5.42 0.00
CA VAL A 73 -16.43 -5.94 0.31
C VAL A 73 -17.46 -4.96 -0.20
N VAL A 74 -18.36 -5.44 -1.04
CA VAL A 74 -19.50 -4.68 -1.55
C VAL A 74 -20.70 -4.92 -0.65
N SER A 75 -21.26 -3.81 -0.16
CA SER A 75 -22.45 -3.79 0.67
C SER A 75 -23.49 -2.86 0.06
N PRO A 76 -24.79 -3.18 0.15
CA PRO A 76 -25.85 -2.34 -0.38
C PRO A 76 -25.99 -1.04 0.47
N LYS A 77 -26.39 0.02 -0.19
CA LYS A 77 -26.67 1.32 0.44
C LYS A 77 -28.14 1.49 0.81
N VAL A 78 -28.99 0.57 0.40
CA VAL A 78 -30.43 0.59 0.66
C VAL A 78 -30.91 -0.76 1.19
N ASP A 79 -31.94 -0.76 2.02
CA ASP A 79 -32.55 -1.97 2.55
C ASP A 79 -33.42 -2.63 1.48
N GLY A 80 -33.60 -3.93 1.55
CA GLY A 80 -34.52 -4.61 0.63
C GLY A 80 -34.35 -6.12 0.57
N ARG A 81 -35.30 -6.79 -0.07
CA ARG A 81 -35.23 -8.21 -0.35
C ARG A 81 -34.47 -8.43 -1.64
N VAL A 82 -33.55 -9.39 -1.67
CA VAL A 82 -32.83 -9.79 -2.88
C VAL A 82 -33.80 -10.43 -3.88
N ALA A 83 -34.03 -9.75 -4.99
CA ALA A 83 -34.89 -10.25 -6.07
C ALA A 83 -34.12 -11.23 -6.97
N ARG A 84 -32.91 -10.88 -7.40
CA ARG A 84 -32.06 -11.69 -8.27
C ARG A 84 -30.60 -11.55 -7.90
N VAL A 85 -29.86 -12.67 -8.02
CA VAL A 85 -28.39 -12.70 -7.93
C VAL A 85 -27.89 -13.03 -9.34
N LEU A 86 -27.03 -12.18 -9.90
CA LEU A 86 -26.56 -12.26 -11.28
C LEU A 86 -25.15 -12.81 -11.40
N LYS A 87 -24.40 -12.79 -10.30
CA LYS A 87 -22.99 -13.24 -10.24
C LYS A 87 -22.80 -14.23 -9.12
N ASP A 88 -21.89 -15.19 -9.35
CA ASP A 88 -21.53 -16.18 -8.33
C ASP A 88 -20.00 -16.24 -8.11
N ILE A 89 -19.58 -17.01 -7.12
CA ILE A 89 -18.17 -17.20 -6.77
C ILE A 89 -17.42 -17.74 -8.00
N GLY A 90 -16.28 -17.11 -8.31
CA GLY A 90 -15.44 -17.43 -9.46
C GLY A 90 -15.78 -16.65 -10.73
N ASP A 91 -16.90 -15.91 -10.75
CA ASP A 91 -17.25 -15.08 -11.91
C ASP A 91 -16.30 -13.89 -12.05
N SER A 92 -16.08 -13.51 -13.31
CA SER A 92 -15.35 -12.29 -13.66
C SER A 92 -16.33 -11.16 -13.93
N VAL A 93 -16.10 -10.02 -13.26
CA VAL A 93 -17.02 -8.87 -13.24
C VAL A 93 -16.30 -7.60 -13.70
N ALA A 94 -16.92 -6.88 -14.63
CA ALA A 94 -16.43 -5.57 -15.03
C ALA A 94 -16.85 -4.50 -13.97
N PRO A 95 -16.08 -3.42 -13.80
CA PRO A 95 -16.53 -2.28 -13.03
C PRO A 95 -17.83 -1.69 -13.53
N GLY A 96 -18.73 -1.35 -12.60
CA GLY A 96 -20.07 -0.90 -12.92
C GLY A 96 -21.07 -2.01 -13.30
N GLU A 97 -20.62 -3.26 -13.48
CA GLU A 97 -21.49 -4.39 -13.77
C GLU A 97 -22.36 -4.77 -12.55
N VAL A 98 -23.63 -5.14 -12.80
CA VAL A 98 -24.57 -5.48 -11.73
C VAL A 98 -24.24 -6.84 -11.14
N LEU A 99 -24.12 -6.91 -9.83
CA LEU A 99 -23.87 -8.13 -9.06
C LEU A 99 -25.17 -8.82 -8.67
N PHE A 100 -26.10 -8.06 -8.12
CA PHE A 100 -27.42 -8.51 -7.73
C PHE A 100 -28.40 -7.33 -7.66
N GLU A 101 -29.68 -7.64 -7.58
CA GLU A 101 -30.76 -6.66 -7.55
C GLU A 101 -31.66 -6.90 -6.34
N LEU A 102 -32.04 -5.81 -5.69
CA LEU A 102 -33.11 -5.81 -4.69
C LEU A 102 -34.47 -5.64 -5.35
N ASP A 103 -35.52 -5.98 -4.64
CA ASP A 103 -36.91 -5.69 -5.08
C ASP A 103 -37.12 -4.17 -5.13
N PRO A 104 -37.36 -3.60 -6.33
CA PRO A 104 -37.47 -2.17 -6.49
C PRO A 104 -38.86 -1.62 -6.19
N THR A 105 -39.86 -2.46 -5.84
CA THR A 105 -41.26 -2.10 -5.81
C THR A 105 -41.55 -0.85 -4.94
N ASP A 106 -41.04 -0.84 -3.71
CA ASP A 106 -41.25 0.27 -2.79
C ASP A 106 -40.56 1.56 -3.27
N TYR A 107 -39.38 1.44 -3.88
CA TYR A 107 -38.60 2.54 -4.42
C TYR A 107 -39.23 3.14 -5.67
N VAL A 108 -39.82 2.32 -6.55
CA VAL A 108 -40.58 2.77 -7.72
C VAL A 108 -41.80 3.54 -7.27
N LEU A 109 -42.51 3.07 -6.24
CA LEU A 109 -43.66 3.78 -5.68
C LEU A 109 -43.26 5.13 -5.06
N ALA A 110 -42.10 5.18 -4.37
CA ALA A 110 -41.60 6.43 -3.81
C ALA A 110 -41.32 7.49 -4.90
N VAL A 111 -40.68 7.09 -6.00
CA VAL A 111 -40.46 7.97 -7.16
C VAL A 111 -41.77 8.37 -7.81
N ALA A 112 -42.74 7.43 -7.96
CA ALA A 112 -44.04 7.69 -8.52
C ALA A 112 -44.87 8.67 -7.68
N GLN A 113 -44.62 8.80 -6.39
CA GLN A 113 -45.20 9.79 -5.50
C GLN A 113 -44.51 11.15 -5.52
N ALA A 114 -43.15 11.13 -5.49
CA ALA A 114 -42.33 12.35 -5.44
C ALA A 114 -42.42 13.16 -6.75
N ARG A 115 -42.45 12.51 -7.90
CA ARG A 115 -42.45 13.15 -9.22
C ARG A 115 -43.69 14.03 -9.46
N PRO A 116 -44.94 13.58 -9.25
CA PRO A 116 -46.13 14.44 -9.39
C PRO A 116 -46.15 15.57 -8.37
N ALA A 117 -45.67 15.37 -7.16
CA ALA A 117 -45.59 16.42 -6.15
C ALA A 117 -44.67 17.57 -6.60
N PHE A 118 -43.49 17.27 -7.14
CA PHE A 118 -42.60 18.26 -7.72
C PHE A 118 -43.23 18.95 -8.93
N GLN A 119 -43.79 18.19 -9.87
CA GLN A 119 -44.44 18.73 -11.07
C GLN A 119 -45.64 19.66 -10.70
N GLY A 120 -46.35 19.36 -9.61
CA GLY A 120 -47.43 20.20 -9.12
C GLY A 120 -46.97 21.61 -8.71
N GLU A 121 -45.80 21.72 -8.07
CA GLU A 121 -45.26 23.03 -7.70
C GLU A 121 -44.69 23.78 -8.92
N LEU A 122 -44.06 23.06 -9.87
CA LEU A 122 -43.60 23.68 -11.12
C LEU A 122 -44.75 24.29 -11.92
N LYS A 123 -45.90 23.62 -11.96
CA LYS A 123 -47.13 24.16 -12.65
C LYS A 123 -47.63 25.44 -12.03
N LYS A 124 -47.54 25.61 -10.70
CA LYS A 124 -47.93 26.87 -10.03
C LYS A 124 -47.04 28.04 -10.44
N LEU A 125 -45.78 27.76 -10.76
CA LEU A 125 -44.82 28.74 -11.27
C LEU A 125 -44.87 28.89 -12.78
N GLN A 126 -45.63 28.04 -13.50
CA GLN A 126 -45.63 27.89 -14.95
C GLN A 126 -44.25 27.69 -15.53
N LEU A 127 -43.42 26.87 -14.85
CA LEU A 127 -42.09 26.45 -15.26
C LEU A 127 -42.13 25.00 -15.70
N ASP A 128 -41.31 24.65 -16.69
CA ASP A 128 -41.12 23.27 -17.14
C ASP A 128 -40.04 22.57 -16.30
N ASP A 129 -39.03 23.31 -15.82
CA ASP A 129 -37.99 22.83 -14.95
C ASP A 129 -37.40 23.94 -14.08
N LEU A 130 -36.65 23.58 -13.04
CA LEU A 130 -35.94 24.49 -12.17
C LEU A 130 -34.51 24.68 -12.66
N PRO A 131 -34.02 25.93 -12.79
CA PRO A 131 -32.62 26.17 -13.08
C PRO A 131 -31.74 25.71 -11.92
N ASP A 132 -30.61 25.09 -12.28
CA ASP A 132 -29.64 24.56 -11.31
C ASP A 132 -28.82 25.65 -10.61
N VAL A 133 -28.82 26.88 -11.13
CA VAL A 133 -28.02 28.01 -10.64
C VAL A 133 -28.92 29.17 -10.20
N ASP A 134 -28.51 29.89 -9.15
CA ASP A 134 -29.22 31.08 -8.66
C ASP A 134 -29.11 32.29 -9.62
N GLU A 135 -28.30 32.21 -10.65
CA GLU A 135 -28.21 33.25 -11.68
C GLU A 135 -29.50 33.32 -12.50
N GLY A 136 -30.17 34.46 -12.45
CA GLY A 136 -31.43 34.65 -13.16
C GLY A 136 -32.70 34.39 -12.32
N LEU A 137 -32.55 34.06 -11.03
CA LEU A 137 -33.71 33.78 -10.14
C LEU A 137 -34.72 34.92 -10.10
N GLU A 138 -34.29 36.16 -10.01
CA GLU A 138 -35.18 37.33 -9.98
C GLU A 138 -35.91 37.49 -11.32
N THR A 139 -35.27 37.22 -12.45
CA THR A 139 -35.91 37.28 -13.77
C THR A 139 -36.96 36.16 -13.96
N LEU A 140 -36.75 35.01 -13.32
CA LEU A 140 -37.73 33.92 -13.29
C LEU A 140 -38.94 34.30 -12.41
N ILE A 141 -38.70 34.87 -11.24
CA ILE A 141 -39.75 35.35 -10.33
C ILE A 141 -40.62 36.41 -11.03
N ASP A 142 -40.00 37.33 -11.76
CA ASP A 142 -40.73 38.38 -12.49
C ASP A 142 -41.62 37.84 -13.62
N LYS A 143 -41.30 36.66 -14.16
CA LYS A 143 -42.10 35.95 -15.19
C LYS A 143 -43.28 35.17 -14.59
N VAL A 144 -43.30 34.92 -13.29
CA VAL A 144 -44.44 34.22 -12.65
C VAL A 144 -45.71 35.05 -12.87
N PRO A 145 -46.83 34.48 -13.35
CA PRO A 145 -48.01 35.22 -13.74
C PRO A 145 -48.55 36.15 -12.68
N ALA A 146 -48.54 35.72 -11.43
CA ALA A 146 -48.99 36.55 -10.30
C ALA A 146 -48.11 37.80 -10.11
N VAL A 147 -46.78 37.65 -10.29
CA VAL A 147 -45.84 38.77 -10.19
C VAL A 147 -45.95 39.66 -11.40
N ALA A 148 -46.06 39.08 -12.62
CA ALA A 148 -46.27 39.84 -13.85
C ALA A 148 -47.53 40.69 -13.81
N GLN A 149 -48.63 40.12 -13.31
CA GLN A 149 -49.88 40.88 -13.10
C GLN A 149 -49.73 41.99 -12.08
N ALA A 150 -49.07 41.73 -10.93
CA ALA A 150 -48.81 42.75 -9.92
C ALA A 150 -47.90 43.88 -10.46
N ASN A 151 -46.90 43.57 -11.25
CA ASN A 151 -46.04 44.55 -11.91
C ASN A 151 -46.84 45.42 -12.91
N ALA A 152 -47.72 44.83 -13.72
CA ALA A 152 -48.57 45.57 -14.64
C ALA A 152 -49.51 46.54 -13.90
N ASN A 153 -50.07 46.10 -12.75
CA ASN A 153 -50.92 46.98 -11.90
C ASN A 153 -50.07 48.08 -11.28
N LEU A 154 -48.83 47.86 -10.89
CA LEU A 154 -47.94 48.91 -10.39
C LEU A 154 -47.61 49.92 -11.47
N GLU A 155 -47.28 49.50 -12.67
CA GLU A 155 -47.02 50.38 -13.82
C GLU A 155 -48.20 51.27 -14.14
N LEU A 156 -49.43 50.71 -14.06
CA LEU A 156 -50.65 51.49 -14.26
C LEU A 156 -50.78 52.52 -13.14
N ALA A 157 -50.60 52.18 -11.86
CA ALA A 157 -50.65 53.08 -10.73
C ALA A 157 -49.60 54.18 -10.76
N GLU A 158 -48.45 53.91 -11.22
CA GLU A 158 -47.30 54.86 -11.46
C GLU A 158 -47.69 55.90 -12.55
N LYS A 159 -48.25 55.46 -13.67
CA LYS A 159 -48.72 56.33 -14.74
C LYS A 159 -49.84 57.24 -14.25
N GLU A 160 -50.77 56.75 -13.45
CA GLU A 160 -51.81 57.49 -12.84
C GLU A 160 -51.28 58.55 -11.84
N LEU A 161 -50.30 58.20 -11.02
CA LEU A 161 -49.64 59.15 -10.10
C LEU A 161 -48.91 60.25 -10.87
N VAL A 162 -48.14 59.96 -11.89
CA VAL A 162 -47.37 60.93 -12.74
C VAL A 162 -48.42 61.92 -13.36
N ARG A 163 -49.54 61.41 -13.87
CA ARG A 163 -50.61 62.22 -14.42
C ARG A 163 -51.19 63.16 -13.36
N SER A 164 -51.56 62.67 -12.16
CA SER A 164 -52.09 63.44 -11.07
C SER A 164 -51.12 64.51 -10.53
N GLU A 165 -49.81 64.20 -10.49
CA GLU A 165 -48.79 65.18 -10.13
C GLU A 165 -48.67 66.29 -11.17
N PHE A 166 -48.76 65.94 -12.47
CA PHE A 166 -48.71 66.94 -13.56
C PHE A 166 -49.95 67.83 -13.51
N GLU A 167 -51.14 67.30 -13.30
CA GLU A 167 -52.42 68.09 -13.17
C GLU A 167 -52.37 69.00 -11.93
N ASN A 168 -51.85 68.53 -10.80
CA ASN A 168 -51.71 69.34 -9.59
C ASN A 168 -50.66 70.48 -9.75
N SER A 169 -49.53 70.18 -10.49
CA SER A 169 -48.51 71.20 -10.76
C SER A 169 -49.04 72.38 -11.62
N LYS A 170 -50.07 72.14 -12.42
CA LYS A 170 -50.76 73.17 -13.25
C LYS A 170 -51.88 73.86 -12.50
N GLY A 171 -52.15 73.51 -11.21
CA GLY A 171 -53.22 74.14 -10.42
C GLY A 171 -54.65 73.68 -10.78
N VAL A 172 -54.77 72.61 -11.59
CA VAL A 172 -56.10 72.11 -12.03
C VAL A 172 -56.49 70.82 -11.27
N GLY A 173 -55.57 70.19 -10.55
CA GLY A 173 -55.80 68.94 -9.85
C GLY A 173 -56.22 69.14 -8.40
N ALA A 174 -57.14 68.30 -7.91
CA ALA A 174 -57.56 68.26 -6.49
C ALA A 174 -56.45 67.53 -5.66
N ILE A 175 -56.04 68.10 -4.53
CA ILE A 175 -55.05 67.51 -3.60
C ILE A 175 -55.45 66.08 -3.17
N GLN A 176 -56.74 65.86 -2.98
CA GLN A 176 -57.34 64.55 -2.65
C GLN A 176 -57.07 63.48 -3.73
N ALA A 177 -57.08 63.87 -5.01
CA ALA A 177 -56.85 62.99 -6.12
C ALA A 177 -55.33 62.55 -6.15
N LEU A 178 -54.43 63.49 -5.84
CA LEU A 178 -53.00 63.20 -5.72
C LEU A 178 -52.70 62.25 -4.56
N ASP A 179 -53.32 62.47 -3.38
CA ASP A 179 -53.13 61.59 -2.22
C ASP A 179 -53.70 60.17 -2.46
N ALA A 180 -54.88 60.13 -3.17
CA ALA A 180 -55.48 58.85 -3.57
C ALA A 180 -54.55 58.10 -4.57
N ALA A 181 -53.92 58.78 -5.57
CA ALA A 181 -53.02 58.19 -6.50
C ALA A 181 -51.72 57.69 -5.83
N ARG A 182 -51.17 58.44 -4.87
CA ARG A 182 -50.06 58.06 -4.04
C ARG A 182 -50.35 56.80 -3.24
N THR A 183 -51.50 56.74 -2.58
CA THR A 183 -51.95 55.59 -1.80
C THR A 183 -52.11 54.37 -2.70
N LYS A 184 -52.70 54.51 -3.89
CA LYS A 184 -52.87 53.44 -4.88
C LYS A 184 -51.54 52.87 -5.38
N MET A 185 -50.55 53.73 -5.68
CA MET A 185 -49.23 53.34 -6.05
C MET A 185 -48.53 52.56 -4.92
N LEU A 186 -48.61 53.01 -3.67
CA LEU A 186 -48.07 52.33 -2.51
C LEU A 186 -48.67 50.92 -2.32
N VAL A 187 -49.99 50.79 -2.44
CA VAL A 187 -50.70 49.51 -2.38
C VAL A 187 -50.27 48.60 -3.50
N ALA A 188 -50.13 49.09 -4.74
CA ALA A 188 -49.65 48.27 -5.86
C ALA A 188 -48.21 47.82 -5.66
N LYS A 189 -47.35 48.69 -5.13
CA LYS A 189 -45.94 48.33 -4.80
C LYS A 189 -45.87 47.25 -3.73
N THR A 190 -46.67 47.35 -2.68
CA THR A 190 -46.72 46.30 -1.63
C THR A 190 -47.29 44.99 -2.17
N ALA A 191 -48.26 45.04 -3.11
CA ALA A 191 -48.80 43.86 -3.77
C ALA A 191 -47.73 43.13 -4.60
N VAL A 192 -46.84 43.87 -5.31
CA VAL A 192 -45.69 43.27 -6.02
C VAL A 192 -44.75 42.56 -5.05
N GLN A 193 -44.41 43.21 -3.92
CA GLN A 193 -43.55 42.60 -2.91
C GLN A 193 -44.14 41.31 -2.34
N LEU A 194 -45.46 41.32 -2.06
CA LEU A 194 -46.17 40.13 -1.60
C LEU A 194 -46.12 39.02 -2.66
N ALA A 195 -46.47 39.31 -3.91
CA ALA A 195 -46.45 38.34 -5.01
C ALA A 195 -45.03 37.75 -5.24
N LYS A 196 -43.97 38.57 -5.15
CA LYS A 196 -42.58 38.10 -5.21
C LYS A 196 -42.25 37.20 -4.04
N THR A 197 -42.68 37.53 -2.83
CA THR A 197 -42.45 36.69 -1.65
C THR A 197 -43.15 35.34 -1.78
N ASP A 198 -44.42 35.35 -2.22
CA ASP A 198 -45.18 34.10 -2.46
C ASP A 198 -44.53 33.24 -3.53
N ALA A 199 -44.07 33.85 -4.62
CA ALA A 199 -43.33 33.13 -5.67
C ALA A 199 -42.02 32.52 -5.15
N ARG A 200 -41.25 33.22 -4.27
CA ARG A 200 -40.07 32.69 -3.63
C ARG A 200 -40.38 31.51 -2.70
N VAL A 201 -41.49 31.55 -1.96
CA VAL A 201 -41.93 30.44 -1.10
C VAL A 201 -42.27 29.22 -1.94
N ILE A 202 -43.02 29.37 -3.03
CA ILE A 202 -43.34 28.26 -3.95
C ILE A 202 -42.08 27.70 -4.58
N LEU A 203 -41.13 28.53 -4.99
CA LEU A 203 -39.86 28.13 -5.53
C LEU A 203 -38.99 27.31 -4.53
N ALA A 204 -38.94 27.79 -3.28
CA ALA A 204 -38.23 27.05 -2.21
C ALA A 204 -38.87 25.68 -1.97
N GLN A 205 -40.22 25.60 -2.01
CA GLN A 205 -40.94 24.34 -1.92
C GLN A 205 -40.65 23.43 -3.10
N ALA A 206 -40.63 23.96 -4.34
CA ALA A 206 -40.28 23.19 -5.54
C ALA A 206 -38.84 22.64 -5.48
N ARG A 207 -37.87 23.44 -4.99
CA ARG A 207 -36.49 22.96 -4.77
C ARG A 207 -36.42 21.83 -3.74
N ARG A 208 -37.17 21.93 -2.65
CA ARG A 208 -37.25 20.86 -1.66
C ARG A 208 -37.80 19.57 -2.25
N LEU A 209 -38.85 19.67 -3.08
CA LEU A 209 -39.45 18.50 -3.74
C LEU A 209 -38.58 17.93 -4.85
N LYS A 210 -37.82 18.78 -5.57
CA LYS A 210 -36.76 18.31 -6.52
C LYS A 210 -35.75 17.46 -5.80
N ALA A 211 -35.18 17.94 -4.69
CA ALA A 211 -34.23 17.19 -3.88
C ALA A 211 -34.81 15.87 -3.34
N ALA A 212 -36.10 15.87 -2.93
CA ALA A 212 -36.76 14.65 -2.49
C ALA A 212 -37.00 13.65 -3.65
N LEU A 213 -37.27 14.13 -4.85
CA LEU A 213 -37.37 13.30 -6.05
C LEU A 213 -35.99 12.69 -6.41
N GLU A 214 -34.95 13.51 -6.42
CA GLU A 214 -33.57 13.07 -6.70
C GLU A 214 -33.11 12.00 -5.68
N ASP A 215 -33.40 12.17 -4.40
CA ASP A 215 -33.12 11.17 -3.36
C ASP A 215 -33.90 9.86 -3.62
N ALA A 216 -35.18 9.95 -3.98
CA ALA A 216 -35.97 8.76 -4.30
C ALA A 216 -35.43 8.01 -5.56
N GLU A 217 -35.03 8.76 -6.58
CA GLU A 217 -34.46 8.21 -7.81
C GLU A 217 -33.08 7.59 -7.55
N GLU A 218 -32.26 8.21 -6.69
CA GLU A 218 -30.96 7.66 -6.29
C GLU A 218 -31.15 6.34 -5.52
N ARG A 219 -32.08 6.31 -4.55
CA ARG A 219 -32.40 5.07 -3.82
C ARG A 219 -32.89 3.97 -4.75
N LEU A 220 -33.67 4.32 -5.77
CA LEU A 220 -34.09 3.36 -6.78
C LEU A 220 -32.89 2.84 -7.60
N ARG A 221 -31.95 3.71 -7.99
CA ARG A 221 -30.70 3.26 -8.67
C ARG A 221 -29.88 2.34 -7.80
N GLU A 222 -29.80 2.64 -6.49
CA GLU A 222 -29.04 1.83 -5.53
C GLU A 222 -29.67 0.47 -5.21
N THR A 223 -30.89 0.16 -5.72
CA THR A 223 -31.44 -1.21 -5.69
C THR A 223 -30.70 -2.17 -6.62
N GLN A 224 -29.93 -1.65 -7.61
CA GLN A 224 -29.03 -2.43 -8.45
C GLN A 224 -27.63 -2.31 -7.89
N ILE A 225 -27.19 -3.32 -7.16
CA ILE A 225 -25.87 -3.31 -6.55
C ILE A 225 -24.82 -3.66 -7.61
N ARG A 226 -23.90 -2.72 -7.86
CA ARG A 226 -22.90 -2.79 -8.92
C ARG A 226 -21.51 -2.93 -8.35
N ALA A 227 -20.62 -3.52 -9.15
CA ALA A 227 -19.20 -3.53 -8.86
C ALA A 227 -18.66 -2.08 -8.85
N PRO A 228 -17.85 -1.68 -7.87
CA PRO A 228 -17.32 -0.33 -7.78
C PRO A 228 -16.52 0.06 -9.02
N ILE A 229 -16.60 1.33 -9.40
CA ILE A 229 -15.74 1.94 -10.42
C ILE A 229 -14.68 2.74 -9.67
N PRO A 230 -13.39 2.36 -9.74
CA PRO A 230 -12.32 3.14 -9.12
C PRO A 230 -12.27 4.57 -9.68
N HIS A 231 -12.01 5.56 -8.84
CA HIS A 231 -11.94 6.96 -9.26
C HIS A 231 -10.87 7.19 -10.34
N ASP A 232 -9.71 6.52 -10.18
CA ASP A 232 -8.58 6.60 -11.11
C ASP A 232 -8.52 5.40 -12.06
N TRP A 233 -9.67 5.04 -12.62
CA TRP A 233 -9.83 3.85 -13.46
C TRP A 233 -8.77 3.70 -14.56
N ALA A 234 -8.45 4.77 -15.28
CA ALA A 234 -7.49 4.73 -16.38
C ALA A 234 -6.06 4.42 -15.88
N ALA A 235 -5.67 4.99 -14.74
CA ALA A 235 -4.38 4.73 -14.12
C ALA A 235 -4.29 3.27 -13.60
N TRP A 236 -5.36 2.77 -13.00
CA TRP A 236 -5.44 1.38 -12.54
C TRP A 236 -5.39 0.39 -13.70
N ALA A 237 -6.14 0.62 -14.76
CA ALA A 237 -6.14 -0.22 -15.95
C ALA A 237 -4.74 -0.34 -16.56
N ALA A 238 -4.00 0.76 -16.62
CA ALA A 238 -2.63 0.79 -17.14
C ALA A 238 -1.64 -0.01 -16.26
N ILE A 239 -1.82 0.00 -14.94
CA ILE A 239 -0.93 -0.71 -13.99
C ILE A 239 -1.24 -2.21 -13.97
N VAL A 240 -2.52 -2.57 -13.94
CA VAL A 240 -2.97 -3.94 -13.65
C VAL A 240 -3.07 -4.80 -14.89
N THR A 241 -3.23 -4.20 -16.07
CA THR A 241 -3.37 -4.92 -17.33
C THR A 241 -2.38 -4.46 -18.40
N PRO A 242 -1.08 -4.68 -18.22
CA PRO A 242 -0.06 -4.24 -19.18
C PRO A 242 -0.23 -4.85 -20.58
N ALA A 243 -0.99 -5.94 -20.71
CA ALA A 243 -1.31 -6.58 -21.99
C ALA A 243 -2.55 -6.03 -22.69
N GLY A 244 -3.14 -4.92 -22.20
CA GLY A 244 -4.34 -4.32 -22.81
C GLY A 244 -5.65 -5.04 -22.53
N ASN A 245 -5.66 -6.06 -21.65
CA ASN A 245 -6.89 -6.70 -21.22
C ASN A 245 -7.69 -5.76 -20.30
N PRO A 246 -9.03 -5.70 -20.41
CA PRO A 246 -9.84 -4.88 -19.53
C PRO A 246 -9.68 -5.35 -18.08
N LEU A 247 -9.54 -4.42 -17.16
CA LEU A 247 -9.54 -4.72 -15.73
C LEU A 247 -10.89 -5.35 -15.34
N ARG A 248 -10.83 -6.45 -14.61
CA ARG A 248 -12.00 -7.14 -14.09
C ARG A 248 -11.76 -7.53 -12.64
N TYR A 249 -12.86 -7.62 -11.92
CA TYR A 249 -12.88 -8.21 -10.59
C TYR A 249 -13.17 -9.70 -10.71
N ALA A 250 -12.60 -10.50 -9.83
CA ALA A 250 -13.04 -11.86 -9.58
C ALA A 250 -13.90 -11.87 -8.31
N VAL A 251 -15.01 -12.57 -8.35
CA VAL A 251 -15.86 -12.77 -7.16
C VAL A 251 -15.20 -13.80 -6.24
N ALA A 252 -14.62 -13.33 -5.16
CA ALA A 252 -13.97 -14.18 -4.16
C ALA A 252 -14.95 -14.74 -3.11
N GLY A 253 -16.11 -14.12 -2.95
CA GLY A 253 -17.13 -14.58 -2.03
C GLY A 253 -18.49 -13.95 -2.30
N ARG A 254 -19.53 -14.74 -2.08
CA ARG A 254 -20.93 -14.33 -2.14
C ARG A 254 -21.59 -14.69 -0.80
N MET A 255 -22.11 -13.69 -0.12
CA MET A 255 -22.67 -13.80 1.23
C MET A 255 -24.18 -13.53 1.25
N VAL A 256 -24.81 -13.39 0.08
CA VAL A 256 -26.24 -13.10 -0.06
C VAL A 256 -26.91 -14.13 -0.95
N SER A 257 -28.19 -14.42 -0.66
CA SER A 257 -29.02 -15.37 -1.38
C SER A 257 -30.33 -14.72 -1.86
N LYS A 258 -30.87 -15.28 -2.96
CA LYS A 258 -32.19 -14.84 -3.46
C LYS A 258 -33.27 -14.97 -2.38
N GLY A 259 -34.08 -13.94 -2.18
CA GLY A 259 -35.15 -13.89 -1.19
C GLY A 259 -34.70 -13.42 0.19
N GLU A 260 -33.40 -13.28 0.42
CA GLU A 260 -32.83 -12.78 1.69
C GLU A 260 -33.15 -11.30 1.89
N MET A 261 -33.37 -10.90 3.14
CA MET A 261 -33.59 -9.50 3.50
C MET A 261 -32.28 -8.86 3.91
N ILE A 262 -31.89 -7.83 3.19
CA ILE A 262 -30.67 -7.07 3.44
C ILE A 262 -31.00 -5.78 4.19
N ARG A 263 -30.10 -5.39 5.11
CA ARG A 263 -30.24 -4.17 5.91
C ARG A 263 -28.94 -3.37 5.89
N GLN A 264 -29.08 -2.06 5.93
CA GLN A 264 -27.95 -1.13 6.13
C GLN A 264 -27.41 -1.17 7.55
N THR A 265 -28.25 -1.48 8.53
CA THR A 265 -27.84 -1.54 9.94
C THR A 265 -28.39 -2.80 10.61
N PRO A 266 -27.54 -3.73 11.07
CA PRO A 266 -26.09 -3.76 10.82
C PRO A 266 -25.76 -3.96 9.34
N VAL A 267 -24.59 -3.44 8.91
CA VAL A 267 -24.15 -3.53 7.49
C VAL A 267 -24.09 -5.00 7.07
N THR A 268 -24.81 -5.33 5.99
CA THR A 268 -24.76 -6.67 5.39
C THR A 268 -23.69 -6.68 4.32
N ASN A 269 -22.64 -7.50 4.51
CA ASN A 269 -21.65 -7.77 3.48
C ASN A 269 -22.29 -8.66 2.41
N ALA A 270 -22.29 -8.22 1.16
CA ALA A 270 -22.95 -8.94 0.10
C ALA A 270 -21.99 -9.73 -0.79
N PHE A 271 -20.96 -9.08 -1.28
CA PHE A 271 -19.97 -9.69 -2.16
C PHE A 271 -18.56 -9.29 -1.72
N ARG A 272 -17.61 -10.22 -1.90
CA ARG A 272 -16.19 -9.93 -1.83
C ARG A 272 -15.60 -10.00 -3.22
N LEU A 273 -15.07 -8.87 -3.68
CA LEU A 273 -14.44 -8.71 -4.99
C LEU A 273 -12.95 -8.54 -4.83
N VAL A 274 -12.18 -9.20 -5.68
CA VAL A 274 -10.72 -9.08 -5.69
C VAL A 274 -10.23 -8.79 -7.11
N ILE A 275 -9.13 -8.03 -7.20
CA ILE A 275 -8.37 -7.91 -8.44
C ILE A 275 -7.20 -8.88 -8.34
N ASP A 276 -7.17 -9.88 -9.21
CA ASP A 276 -6.21 -10.98 -9.18
C ASP A 276 -5.23 -11.03 -10.36
N HIS A 277 -5.30 -10.08 -11.29
CA HIS A 277 -4.36 -9.98 -12.43
C HIS A 277 -2.92 -9.68 -11.99
N ILE A 278 -2.75 -8.93 -10.92
CA ILE A 278 -1.52 -8.73 -10.19
C ILE A 278 -1.80 -9.04 -8.73
N LEU A 279 -0.92 -9.81 -8.10
CA LEU A 279 -1.01 -10.09 -6.68
C LEU A 279 0.04 -9.31 -5.89
N LYS A 280 -0.29 -8.98 -4.66
CA LYS A 280 0.59 -8.35 -3.68
C LYS A 280 1.08 -9.42 -2.71
N LEU A 281 2.31 -9.87 -2.86
CA LEU A 281 2.93 -10.73 -1.87
C LEU A 281 3.45 -9.85 -0.72
N ARG A 282 2.85 -10.00 0.45
CA ARG A 282 3.25 -9.29 1.67
C ARG A 282 4.16 -10.17 2.49
N VAL A 283 5.36 -9.66 2.76
CA VAL A 283 6.41 -10.38 3.48
C VAL A 283 6.94 -9.54 4.64
N ALA A 284 7.20 -10.18 5.77
CA ALA A 284 7.87 -9.58 6.92
C ALA A 284 9.36 -9.94 6.86
N ILE A 285 10.23 -8.94 6.78
CA ILE A 285 11.67 -9.13 6.61
C ILE A 285 12.39 -8.66 7.88
N PRO A 286 13.34 -9.45 8.44
CA PRO A 286 14.14 -9.02 9.58
C PRO A 286 14.89 -7.70 9.33
N GLU A 287 14.93 -6.82 10.34
CA GLU A 287 15.52 -5.48 10.29
C GLU A 287 16.96 -5.47 9.75
N LYS A 288 17.76 -6.52 10.04
CA LYS A 288 19.15 -6.65 9.55
C LYS A 288 19.31 -6.56 8.02
N TYR A 289 18.26 -6.89 7.27
CA TYR A 289 18.25 -6.81 5.81
C TYR A 289 17.75 -5.45 5.27
N ARG A 290 17.42 -4.50 6.16
CA ARG A 290 16.88 -3.19 5.75
C ARG A 290 17.81 -2.43 4.79
N PRO A 291 19.17 -2.46 4.97
CA PRO A 291 20.08 -1.81 4.03
C PRO A 291 20.11 -2.43 2.63
N ASP A 292 19.75 -3.71 2.51
CA ASP A 292 19.87 -4.47 1.27
C ASP A 292 18.59 -4.50 0.43
N VAL A 293 17.42 -4.14 1.03
CA VAL A 293 16.12 -4.26 0.37
C VAL A 293 15.61 -2.89 -0.07
N HIS A 294 15.42 -2.74 -1.39
CA HIS A 294 15.01 -1.49 -2.05
C HIS A 294 13.87 -1.72 -3.03
N VAL A 295 13.09 -0.67 -3.27
CA VAL A 295 12.06 -0.66 -4.32
C VAL A 295 12.69 -0.87 -5.69
N GLY A 296 12.02 -1.66 -6.53
CA GLY A 296 12.47 -1.98 -7.89
C GLY A 296 13.31 -3.27 -8.01
N GLN A 297 13.70 -3.90 -6.90
CA GLN A 297 14.43 -5.16 -6.95
C GLN A 297 13.57 -6.29 -7.50
N THR A 298 14.21 -7.17 -8.31
CA THR A 298 13.57 -8.37 -8.83
C THR A 298 13.44 -9.43 -7.73
N VAL A 299 12.31 -10.12 -7.75
CA VAL A 299 12.01 -11.19 -6.79
C VAL A 299 11.60 -12.45 -7.54
N GLU A 300 12.18 -13.56 -7.17
CA GLU A 300 11.79 -14.89 -7.63
C GLU A 300 10.81 -15.50 -6.64
N VAL A 301 9.60 -15.80 -7.10
CA VAL A 301 8.51 -16.29 -6.26
C VAL A 301 8.15 -17.73 -6.63
N ARG A 302 8.06 -18.59 -5.65
CA ARG A 302 7.68 -20.01 -5.77
C ARG A 302 6.48 -20.29 -4.88
N VAL A 303 5.52 -21.01 -5.42
CA VAL A 303 4.33 -21.47 -4.69
C VAL A 303 4.26 -22.99 -4.70
N GLU A 304 3.76 -23.58 -3.64
CA GLU A 304 3.70 -25.06 -3.53
C GLU A 304 2.76 -25.69 -4.54
N ALA A 305 1.72 -24.97 -4.96
CA ALA A 305 0.80 -25.44 -5.99
C ALA A 305 1.47 -25.65 -7.36
N TYR A 306 2.60 -25.00 -7.63
CA TYR A 306 3.33 -25.09 -8.89
C TYR A 306 4.83 -25.22 -8.61
N PRO A 307 5.32 -26.36 -8.12
CA PRO A 307 6.70 -26.52 -7.65
C PRO A 307 7.77 -26.31 -8.75
N ASN A 308 7.41 -26.57 -10.02
CA ASN A 308 8.30 -26.41 -11.18
C ASN A 308 8.15 -25.04 -11.87
N ALA A 309 7.27 -24.17 -11.39
CA ALA A 309 7.09 -22.84 -11.97
C ALA A 309 7.71 -21.77 -11.09
N MET A 310 8.44 -20.85 -11.71
CA MET A 310 8.99 -19.67 -11.08
C MET A 310 8.23 -18.43 -11.60
N PHE A 311 7.69 -17.65 -10.68
CA PHE A 311 7.04 -16.40 -10.99
C PHE A 311 7.99 -15.26 -10.66
N ARG A 312 8.02 -14.24 -11.50
CA ARG A 312 8.86 -13.06 -11.28
C ARG A 312 7.98 -11.95 -10.71
N GLY A 313 8.45 -11.35 -9.63
CA GLY A 313 7.86 -10.17 -9.02
C GLY A 313 8.86 -9.03 -8.90
N VAL A 314 8.37 -7.89 -8.45
CA VAL A 314 9.18 -6.69 -8.20
C VAL A 314 8.80 -6.12 -6.84
N VAL A 315 9.79 -5.70 -6.06
CA VAL A 315 9.57 -4.96 -4.81
C VAL A 315 8.91 -3.62 -5.14
N ALA A 316 7.63 -3.49 -4.81
CA ALA A 316 6.85 -2.28 -5.12
C ALA A 316 6.90 -1.27 -3.99
N ARG A 317 6.87 -1.74 -2.74
CA ARG A 317 6.87 -0.87 -1.55
C ARG A 317 7.65 -1.51 -0.41
N VAL A 318 8.36 -0.66 0.32
CA VAL A 318 9.07 -1.03 1.55
C VAL A 318 8.54 -0.13 2.67
N ASN A 319 7.95 -0.73 3.70
CA ASN A 319 7.45 0.03 4.84
C ASN A 319 8.61 0.74 5.56
N PRO A 320 8.52 2.04 5.82
CA PRO A 320 9.55 2.77 6.55
C PRO A 320 9.60 2.40 8.04
N THR A 321 8.53 1.82 8.60
CA THR A 321 8.44 1.44 10.01
C THR A 321 8.86 0.01 10.24
N VAL A 322 9.50 -0.25 11.38
CA VAL A 322 9.86 -1.58 11.87
C VAL A 322 8.90 -1.94 13.01
N ASP A 323 8.36 -3.13 12.96
CA ASP A 323 7.61 -3.72 14.08
C ASP A 323 8.59 -3.97 15.24
N SER A 324 8.39 -3.27 16.35
CA SER A 324 9.27 -3.34 17.52
C SER A 324 9.20 -4.69 18.25
N VAL A 325 8.12 -5.43 18.10
CA VAL A 325 7.93 -6.74 18.75
C VAL A 325 8.70 -7.82 18.01
N ASN A 326 8.53 -7.87 16.68
CA ASN A 326 9.09 -8.92 15.84
C ASN A 326 10.41 -8.53 15.18
N ARG A 327 10.84 -7.27 15.32
CA ARG A 327 12.04 -6.72 14.63
C ARG A 327 12.03 -6.97 13.13
N THR A 328 10.86 -6.76 12.50
CA THR A 328 10.66 -6.94 11.07
C THR A 328 10.07 -5.69 10.44
N PHE A 329 10.31 -5.50 9.15
CA PHE A 329 9.62 -4.50 8.33
C PHE A 329 8.85 -5.18 7.20
N MET A 330 7.71 -4.60 6.86
CA MET A 330 6.86 -5.15 5.80
C MET A 330 7.33 -4.69 4.44
N VAL A 331 7.34 -5.62 3.50
CA VAL A 331 7.62 -5.37 2.09
C VAL A 331 6.47 -5.91 1.25
N GLU A 332 6.05 -5.13 0.27
CA GLU A 332 5.03 -5.50 -0.70
C GLU A 332 5.70 -5.74 -2.06
N ILE A 333 5.54 -6.95 -2.56
CA ILE A 333 6.08 -7.42 -3.83
C ILE A 333 4.90 -7.60 -4.79
N GLN A 334 4.95 -6.96 -5.95
CA GLN A 334 3.97 -7.17 -7.01
C GLN A 334 4.37 -8.35 -7.86
N VAL A 335 3.43 -9.29 -8.03
CA VAL A 335 3.62 -10.52 -8.79
C VAL A 335 2.55 -10.59 -9.89
N PRO A 336 2.90 -10.47 -11.16
CA PRO A 336 1.96 -10.63 -12.27
C PRO A 336 1.32 -12.01 -12.28
N ASN A 337 0.01 -12.05 -12.49
CA ASN A 337 -0.79 -13.28 -12.51
C ASN A 337 -1.67 -13.36 -13.77
N CYS A 338 -1.09 -13.07 -14.94
CA CYS A 338 -1.80 -12.99 -16.23
C CYS A 338 -2.56 -14.27 -16.62
N GLY A 339 -2.23 -15.40 -16.04
CA GLY A 339 -2.89 -16.68 -16.29
C GLY A 339 -3.80 -17.14 -15.15
N HIS A 340 -4.09 -16.30 -14.16
CA HIS A 340 -4.91 -16.62 -12.96
C HIS A 340 -4.47 -17.93 -12.25
N ARG A 341 -3.16 -18.27 -12.35
CA ARG A 341 -2.58 -19.48 -11.76
C ARG A 341 -2.37 -19.36 -10.26
N LEU A 342 -2.07 -18.15 -9.80
CA LEU A 342 -1.85 -17.85 -8.38
C LEU A 342 -3.18 -17.47 -7.74
N SER A 343 -3.45 -18.04 -6.57
CA SER A 343 -4.67 -17.78 -5.82
C SER A 343 -4.43 -16.74 -4.72
N VAL A 344 -5.38 -15.85 -4.54
CA VAL A 344 -5.42 -14.94 -3.39
C VAL A 344 -5.54 -15.76 -2.10
N GLY A 345 -4.78 -15.38 -1.06
CA GLY A 345 -4.67 -16.13 0.19
C GLY A 345 -3.61 -17.23 0.15
N GLY A 346 -3.02 -17.52 -1.02
CA GLY A 346 -1.98 -18.53 -1.17
C GLY A 346 -0.69 -18.13 -0.45
N PHE A 347 0.05 -19.14 0.04
CA PHE A 347 1.35 -18.97 0.64
C PHE A 347 2.45 -19.05 -0.43
N ALA A 348 3.44 -18.17 -0.35
CA ALA A 348 4.54 -18.13 -1.30
C ALA A 348 5.89 -17.97 -0.60
N LYS A 349 6.89 -18.69 -1.13
CA LYS A 349 8.31 -18.50 -0.81
C LYS A 349 8.90 -17.60 -1.87
N ALA A 350 9.70 -16.64 -1.47
CA ALA A 350 10.31 -15.72 -2.42
C ALA A 350 11.76 -15.42 -2.06
N GLU A 351 12.55 -15.07 -3.09
CA GLU A 351 13.92 -14.67 -2.95
C GLU A 351 14.11 -13.30 -3.58
N ILE A 352 14.39 -12.29 -2.74
CA ILE A 352 14.65 -10.92 -3.20
C ILE A 352 16.11 -10.84 -3.65
N LEU A 353 16.36 -10.47 -4.90
CA LEU A 353 17.69 -10.22 -5.42
C LEU A 353 18.22 -8.89 -4.85
N THR A 354 19.23 -8.97 -3.98
CA THR A 354 19.84 -7.79 -3.37
C THR A 354 21.10 -7.33 -4.12
N CYS A 355 21.84 -8.27 -4.69
CA CYS A 355 22.99 -7.98 -5.55
C CYS A 355 23.11 -9.03 -6.64
N THR A 356 23.20 -8.61 -7.88
CA THR A 356 23.54 -9.45 -9.02
C THR A 356 25.02 -9.26 -9.32
N ASP A 357 25.74 -10.38 -9.54
CA ASP A 357 27.09 -10.37 -10.08
C ASP A 357 28.19 -9.76 -9.20
N ALA A 358 28.07 -9.90 -7.86
CA ALA A 358 29.22 -9.64 -7.01
C ALA A 358 30.32 -10.67 -7.33
N ALA A 359 31.40 -10.19 -7.92
CA ALA A 359 32.60 -11.02 -8.13
C ALA A 359 33.24 -11.33 -6.77
N VAL A 360 33.07 -12.56 -6.30
CA VAL A 360 33.63 -13.02 -5.03
C VAL A 360 34.72 -14.03 -5.25
N LEU A 361 35.73 -14.03 -4.36
CA LEU A 361 36.77 -15.02 -4.37
C LEU A 361 36.24 -16.30 -3.70
N THR A 362 36.40 -17.41 -4.37
CA THR A 362 35.97 -18.72 -3.89
C THR A 362 37.10 -19.70 -3.82
N VAL A 363 37.09 -20.51 -2.77
CA VAL A 363 38.05 -21.59 -2.55
C VAL A 363 37.31 -22.89 -2.26
N PRO A 364 37.90 -24.07 -2.54
CA PRO A 364 37.29 -25.33 -2.09
C PRO A 364 37.12 -25.37 -0.57
N PRO A 365 36.07 -26.01 -0.05
CA PRO A 365 35.79 -26.08 1.41
C PRO A 365 36.97 -26.67 2.21
N GLU A 366 37.72 -27.58 1.60
CA GLU A 366 38.86 -28.24 2.20
C GLU A 366 40.02 -27.26 2.47
N ALA A 367 40.16 -26.19 1.70
CA ALA A 367 41.21 -25.19 1.84
C ALA A 367 41.08 -24.31 3.08
N VAL A 368 39.82 -24.20 3.63
CA VAL A 368 39.53 -23.33 4.76
C VAL A 368 39.73 -24.08 6.07
N LYS A 369 40.55 -23.55 6.96
CA LYS A 369 40.80 -24.10 8.31
C LYS A 369 40.53 -23.04 9.37
N THR A 370 39.79 -23.44 10.39
CA THR A 370 39.54 -22.61 11.56
C THR A 370 40.27 -23.20 12.75
N PHE A 371 41.14 -22.41 13.37
CA PHE A 371 41.90 -22.81 14.55
C PHE A 371 41.83 -21.67 15.57
N ALA A 372 41.48 -21.98 16.80
CA ALA A 372 41.34 -21.04 17.90
C ALA A 372 40.45 -19.79 17.56
N GLY A 373 39.38 -19.97 16.77
CA GLY A 373 38.48 -18.90 16.37
C GLY A 373 38.93 -18.06 15.18
N VAL A 374 40.17 -18.29 14.66
CA VAL A 374 40.68 -17.59 13.48
C VAL A 374 40.60 -18.51 12.28
N THR A 375 39.99 -18.03 11.20
CA THR A 375 39.91 -18.78 9.93
C THR A 375 41.02 -18.38 9.00
N LYS A 376 41.77 -19.39 8.49
CA LYS A 376 42.96 -19.21 7.68
C LYS A 376 42.95 -20.11 6.44
N VAL A 377 43.62 -19.65 5.42
CA VAL A 377 43.87 -20.37 4.19
C VAL A 377 45.40 -20.43 3.97
N PHE A 378 45.91 -21.60 3.64
CA PHE A 378 47.31 -21.74 3.27
C PHE A 378 47.47 -21.55 1.77
N VAL A 379 48.39 -20.70 1.39
CA VAL A 379 48.73 -20.38 0.00
C VAL A 379 50.12 -20.93 -0.32
N ALA A 380 50.29 -21.57 -1.48
CA ALA A 380 51.58 -22.02 -1.95
C ALA A 380 52.26 -20.91 -2.77
N GLU A 381 53.22 -20.21 -2.18
CA GLU A 381 54.12 -19.28 -2.88
C GLU A 381 55.42 -19.96 -3.24
N GLY A 382 55.53 -20.41 -4.50
CA GLY A 382 56.64 -21.25 -4.91
C GLY A 382 56.67 -22.58 -4.13
N ASN A 383 57.71 -22.78 -3.31
CA ASN A 383 57.88 -23.97 -2.49
C ASN A 383 57.63 -23.76 -1.00
N ILE A 384 56.94 -22.67 -0.63
CA ILE A 384 56.73 -22.31 0.76
C ILE A 384 55.21 -22.11 0.98
N ALA A 385 54.66 -22.60 2.12
CA ALA A 385 53.32 -22.33 2.55
C ALA A 385 53.25 -21.01 3.30
N ARG A 386 52.35 -20.10 2.87
CA ARG A 386 52.01 -18.88 3.57
C ARG A 386 50.60 -18.94 4.12
N THR A 387 50.40 -18.42 5.31
CA THR A 387 49.09 -18.36 5.94
C THR A 387 48.44 -16.99 5.69
N ILE A 388 47.23 -17.00 5.19
CA ILE A 388 46.44 -15.78 5.02
C ILE A 388 45.17 -15.92 5.86
N GLU A 389 44.92 -14.96 6.73
CA GLU A 389 43.67 -14.87 7.47
C GLU A 389 42.56 -14.40 6.55
N VAL A 390 41.41 -15.06 6.62
CA VAL A 390 40.27 -14.80 5.78
C VAL A 390 38.99 -14.82 6.59
N GLU A 391 38.04 -13.99 6.17
CA GLU A 391 36.63 -14.07 6.64
C GLU A 391 35.86 -14.97 5.67
N VAL A 392 35.07 -15.87 6.25
CA VAL A 392 34.21 -16.76 5.47
C VAL A 392 32.86 -16.11 5.24
N GLY A 393 32.46 -16.01 3.99
CA GLY A 393 31.15 -15.58 3.57
C GLY A 393 30.19 -16.75 3.32
N THR A 394 29.56 -16.76 2.16
CA THR A 394 28.64 -17.81 1.72
C THR A 394 29.35 -19.13 1.53
N ARG A 395 28.75 -20.23 2.04
CA ARG A 395 29.28 -21.58 1.86
C ARG A 395 28.28 -22.38 1.03
N GLU A 396 28.80 -22.92 -0.05
CA GLU A 396 28.13 -23.87 -0.93
C GLU A 396 28.76 -25.25 -0.85
N LYS A 397 28.16 -26.22 -1.53
CA LYS A 397 28.66 -27.62 -1.50
C LYS A 397 30.07 -27.74 -2.00
N ASP A 398 30.42 -27.05 -3.09
CA ASP A 398 31.67 -27.22 -3.84
C ASP A 398 32.65 -26.06 -3.64
N TRP A 399 32.24 -24.96 -2.97
CA TRP A 399 33.08 -23.80 -2.76
C TRP A 399 32.64 -22.97 -1.54
N VAL A 400 33.55 -22.14 -1.05
CA VAL A 400 33.34 -21.21 0.06
C VAL A 400 33.83 -19.83 -0.36
N GLU A 401 32.97 -18.81 -0.18
CA GLU A 401 33.35 -17.41 -0.33
C GLU A 401 34.36 -17.02 0.74
N VAL A 402 35.47 -16.40 0.32
CA VAL A 402 36.50 -15.89 1.21
C VAL A 402 36.73 -14.41 0.96
N ARG A 403 36.84 -13.64 2.05
CA ARG A 403 37.16 -12.23 2.04
C ARG A 403 38.48 -12.02 2.76
N GLY A 404 39.39 -11.25 2.17
CA GLY A 404 40.71 -11.00 2.73
C GLY A 404 41.71 -10.59 1.66
N SER A 405 42.98 -10.63 2.00
CA SER A 405 44.11 -10.22 1.12
C SER A 405 44.46 -11.28 0.07
N LEU A 406 43.54 -12.17 -0.32
CA LEU A 406 43.72 -13.16 -1.38
C LEU A 406 43.56 -12.49 -2.76
N LYS A 407 44.37 -12.96 -3.71
CA LYS A 407 44.28 -12.54 -5.12
C LYS A 407 43.69 -13.69 -5.96
N PRO A 408 43.00 -13.37 -7.08
CA PRO A 408 42.58 -14.38 -8.05
C PRO A 408 43.79 -15.21 -8.53
N ASP A 409 43.54 -16.46 -8.92
CA ASP A 409 44.50 -17.42 -9.47
C ASP A 409 45.63 -17.87 -8.52
N VAL A 410 45.68 -17.38 -7.31
CA VAL A 410 46.61 -17.86 -6.30
C VAL A 410 46.28 -19.32 -5.93
N LYS A 411 47.31 -20.16 -5.76
CA LYS A 411 47.15 -21.57 -5.41
C LYS A 411 46.99 -21.76 -3.91
N VAL A 412 45.76 -22.15 -3.49
CA VAL A 412 45.47 -22.51 -2.10
C VAL A 412 45.66 -23.99 -1.86
N ILE A 413 46.16 -24.33 -0.68
CA ILE A 413 46.44 -25.73 -0.31
C ILE A 413 45.12 -26.38 0.17
N THR A 414 44.79 -27.52 -0.41
CA THR A 414 43.57 -28.28 -0.09
C THR A 414 43.83 -29.53 0.75
N SER A 415 45.07 -30.03 0.78
CA SER A 415 45.45 -31.19 1.60
C SER A 415 46.85 -31.02 2.24
N GLY A 416 47.13 -31.75 3.34
CA GLY A 416 48.40 -31.68 4.05
C GLY A 416 48.47 -30.64 5.19
N HIS A 417 47.40 -29.97 5.53
CA HIS A 417 47.35 -28.88 6.49
C HIS A 417 47.85 -29.19 7.90
N SER A 418 47.74 -30.45 8.36
CA SER A 418 48.10 -30.85 9.74
C SER A 418 49.61 -30.73 10.03
N GLN A 419 50.41 -30.65 9.00
CA GLN A 419 51.88 -30.57 9.09
C GLN A 419 52.45 -29.20 8.69
N LEU A 420 51.53 -28.24 8.33
CA LEU A 420 51.93 -26.93 7.84
C LEU A 420 51.88 -25.88 8.94
N VAL A 421 52.95 -25.10 9.01
CA VAL A 421 53.03 -23.82 9.73
C VAL A 421 53.49 -22.75 8.75
N GLU A 422 53.41 -21.49 9.17
CA GLU A 422 53.92 -20.36 8.37
C GLU A 422 55.38 -20.62 7.95
N GLY A 423 55.68 -20.52 6.66
CA GLY A 423 57.03 -20.74 6.12
C GLY A 423 57.41 -22.21 5.87
N SER A 424 56.54 -23.20 6.09
CA SER A 424 56.83 -24.61 5.82
C SER A 424 57.17 -24.86 4.36
N PRO A 425 58.28 -25.62 4.05
CA PRO A 425 58.55 -26.02 2.68
C PRO A 425 57.49 -27.03 2.20
N VAL A 426 56.96 -26.80 1.00
CA VAL A 426 55.93 -27.65 0.38
C VAL A 426 56.32 -28.15 -0.97
N ARG A 427 55.83 -29.35 -1.31
CA ARG A 427 55.95 -29.94 -2.64
C ARG A 427 54.58 -30.21 -3.21
N ILE A 428 54.22 -29.48 -4.26
CA ILE A 428 52.95 -29.63 -4.97
C ILE A 428 52.95 -30.99 -5.68
N ARG A 429 51.91 -31.76 -5.46
CA ARG A 429 51.68 -33.06 -6.13
C ARG A 429 50.98 -32.87 -7.44
#